data_f1ad748649ea4f8a145bc97ba9922c2f
#
_entry.id   f1ad748649ea4f8a145bc97ba9922c2f
#
_cell.length_a   1.000
_cell.length_b   1.000
_cell.length_c   1.000
_cell.angle_alpha   90.00
_cell.angle_beta   90.00
_cell.angle_gamma   90.00
#
_symmetry.space_group_name_H-M   'P 1'
#
loop_
_entity.id
_entity.type
_entity.pdbx_description
1 polymer ?
#
loop_
_entity_poly.entity_id
_entity_poly.type
_entity_poly.pdbx_seq_one_letter_code
_entity_poly.pdbx_strand_id
1 'polypeptide(L)'
;MRPVSVFVAAGVLLAGLAVNAQNPTDWPGAAGDLGGMKYAPVEEITPANVSRLAQAWTYEPGGPAPIVIDNLLYVVAGNDVVALHADSGTEAWKFPLSEATTGSSVRRGVTYWPGTATHAPRVLVTIGSGELVQLDAKTGQLVPGVGVVNLENGIMDALPGAESYRIASPVAVYQNLAIFPARTGEHNRWGIPGDLRGFDLLTGEEVWRFHTIPHPGDPNFGTWGLDGWQDRKGVGSWQPLTVDNENGLVFVALGNAVDQNFGNSRPGSNLYAASVVALEAATGAYKWHFQVTHHDIYDWDLNAPPMFADVVQNGNRIPAIVQMTKMGYVFFLNRLTGEPIFGVEERPVPPTDALGDEAWPTQPFPVTPEPITRNSMSRDEVSKISPEAEAYCTEIYDQAVQMGPYTPYGMVPGLSFPGSTGGGSNDGGAFDPERGMVFSLSRHVGTIGQLTAMMSSDVLPSFGKTKMPFEYYLDKDGYPCNEPPWAELFGINANTGDIVWRVPLGEYEELTARGIPKTGTAGNRGAPIATAGGLLFVGATLDGKFRAFDAMTGDELWSDSPGFNVGDYPLSYRGGDGKQYVVIPGPRLIAYALP
;
A
#
# COMPACT_ATOMS: atom_id res chain seq x y z
N MET A 1 9.81 -40.19 -62.19
CA MET A 1 10.34 -38.90 -61.74
C MET A 1 9.39 -38.36 -60.65
N ARG A 2 9.81 -38.40 -59.40
CA ARG A 2 9.04 -37.81 -58.26
C ARG A 2 9.66 -36.46 -57.93
N PRO A 3 8.91 -35.40 -57.67
CA PRO A 3 9.49 -34.13 -57.26
C PRO A 3 9.89 -34.17 -55.77
N VAL A 4 11.09 -33.71 -55.51
CA VAL A 4 11.65 -33.49 -54.15
C VAL A 4 11.16 -32.14 -53.66
N SER A 5 10.35 -32.12 -52.57
CA SER A 5 9.94 -30.90 -51.88
C SER A 5 11.05 -30.51 -50.89
N VAL A 6 11.66 -29.36 -51.12
CA VAL A 6 12.60 -28.72 -50.20
C VAL A 6 11.80 -27.91 -49.16
N PHE A 7 11.82 -28.34 -47.90
CA PHE A 7 11.34 -27.55 -46.78
C PHE A 7 12.45 -26.56 -46.39
N VAL A 8 12.21 -25.27 -46.56
CA VAL A 8 13.01 -24.21 -45.98
C VAL A 8 12.45 -23.95 -44.56
N ALA A 9 13.20 -24.38 -43.57
CA ALA A 9 12.92 -24.04 -42.17
C ALA A 9 13.39 -22.59 -41.91
N ALA A 10 12.44 -21.65 -41.79
CA ALA A 10 12.71 -20.31 -41.29
C ALA A 10 12.99 -20.41 -39.79
N GLY A 11 14.24 -20.34 -39.40
CA GLY A 11 14.64 -20.18 -38.00
C GLY A 11 14.30 -18.78 -37.53
N VAL A 12 13.29 -18.66 -36.68
CA VAL A 12 13.03 -17.44 -35.90
C VAL A 12 14.14 -17.37 -34.82
N LEU A 13 15.13 -16.52 -35.02
CA LEU A 13 16.05 -16.13 -33.97
C LEU A 13 15.24 -15.30 -32.96
N LEU A 14 14.81 -15.93 -31.85
CA LEU A 14 14.46 -15.26 -30.62
C LEU A 14 15.76 -14.61 -30.09
N ALA A 15 15.93 -13.31 -30.39
CA ALA A 15 16.88 -12.49 -29.67
C ALA A 15 16.36 -12.37 -28.24
N GLY A 16 16.82 -13.23 -27.35
CA GLY A 16 16.60 -13.09 -25.92
C GLY A 16 17.12 -11.72 -25.49
N LEU A 17 16.23 -10.82 -25.13
CA LEU A 17 16.56 -9.60 -24.39
C LEU A 17 17.26 -10.07 -23.11
N ALA A 18 18.58 -9.86 -23.03
CA ALA A 18 19.30 -9.96 -21.78
C ALA A 18 18.75 -8.85 -20.87
N VAL A 19 17.74 -9.17 -20.09
CA VAL A 19 17.42 -8.42 -18.89
C VAL A 19 18.70 -8.48 -18.07
N ASN A 20 19.34 -7.34 -17.83
CA ASN A 20 20.43 -7.25 -16.86
C ASN A 20 19.88 -7.83 -15.56
N ALA A 21 20.35 -9.03 -15.17
CA ALA A 21 19.97 -9.64 -13.92
C ALA A 21 20.42 -8.68 -12.82
N GLN A 22 19.47 -8.06 -12.13
CA GLN A 22 19.74 -7.27 -10.92
C GLN A 22 20.44 -8.19 -9.94
N ASN A 23 21.37 -7.65 -9.16
CA ASN A 23 21.99 -8.39 -8.09
C ASN A 23 20.87 -8.85 -7.12
N PRO A 24 20.72 -10.16 -6.84
CA PRO A 24 19.64 -10.65 -5.99
C PRO A 24 19.65 -10.08 -4.57
N THR A 25 20.78 -9.49 -4.15
CA THR A 25 20.90 -8.85 -2.83
C THR A 25 20.66 -7.35 -2.83
N ASP A 26 20.23 -6.76 -3.94
CA ASP A 26 19.79 -5.37 -4.04
C ASP A 26 18.38 -5.20 -3.45
N TRP A 27 17.96 -3.94 -3.33
CA TRP A 27 16.60 -3.52 -2.95
C TRP A 27 16.01 -2.63 -4.05
N PRO A 28 15.60 -3.22 -5.19
CA PRO A 28 15.35 -2.50 -6.44
C PRO A 28 14.06 -1.70 -6.50
N GLY A 29 13.16 -1.87 -5.57
CA GLY A 29 11.88 -1.16 -5.51
C GLY A 29 11.60 -0.60 -4.13
N ALA A 30 10.72 0.39 -4.06
CA ALA A 30 10.29 0.98 -2.79
C ALA A 30 9.76 -0.08 -1.80
N ALA A 31 9.17 -1.17 -2.29
CA ALA A 31 8.68 -2.29 -1.49
C ALA A 31 9.55 -3.56 -1.65
N GLY A 32 10.83 -3.42 -1.88
CA GLY A 32 11.81 -4.49 -2.05
C GLY A 32 11.95 -4.92 -3.49
N ASP A 33 10.93 -5.46 -4.07
CA ASP A 33 10.87 -5.92 -5.46
C ASP A 33 9.62 -5.40 -6.19
N LEU A 34 9.44 -5.80 -7.44
CA LEU A 34 8.26 -5.43 -8.23
C LEU A 34 6.97 -6.10 -7.74
N GLY A 35 7.06 -7.19 -6.98
CA GLY A 35 5.92 -7.88 -6.35
C GLY A 35 5.55 -7.33 -4.97
N GLY A 36 6.33 -6.39 -4.45
CA GLY A 36 6.05 -5.75 -3.17
C GLY A 36 6.24 -6.65 -1.95
N MET A 37 7.07 -7.70 -2.08
CA MET A 37 7.23 -8.73 -1.03
C MET A 37 7.96 -8.23 0.22
N LYS A 38 8.69 -7.11 0.14
CA LYS A 38 9.51 -6.58 1.25
C LYS A 38 10.39 -7.65 1.90
N TYR A 39 10.98 -8.48 1.06
CA TYR A 39 11.87 -9.56 1.44
C TYR A 39 13.29 -9.29 0.93
N ALA A 40 14.25 -9.41 1.83
CA ALA A 40 15.67 -9.31 1.49
C ALA A 40 16.33 -10.70 1.54
N PRO A 41 16.84 -11.22 0.42
CA PRO A 41 17.49 -12.55 0.36
C PRO A 41 18.94 -12.48 0.88
N VAL A 42 19.11 -11.91 2.08
CA VAL A 42 20.39 -11.75 2.80
C VAL A 42 20.28 -12.34 4.20
N GLU A 43 21.31 -13.06 4.64
CA GLU A 43 21.27 -13.94 5.81
C GLU A 43 22.40 -13.73 6.83
N GLU A 44 23.20 -12.67 6.70
CA GLU A 44 24.32 -12.42 7.63
C GLU A 44 23.82 -12.07 9.05
N ILE A 45 22.72 -11.28 9.12
CA ILE A 45 22.08 -10.91 10.37
C ILE A 45 20.99 -11.95 10.68
N THR A 46 21.13 -12.62 11.83
CA THR A 46 20.28 -13.76 12.25
C THR A 46 19.83 -13.58 13.70
N PRO A 47 18.87 -14.34 14.21
CA PRO A 47 18.49 -14.35 15.62
C PRO A 47 19.68 -14.52 16.60
N ALA A 48 20.72 -15.25 16.19
CA ALA A 48 21.88 -15.52 17.02
C ALA A 48 22.84 -14.30 17.17
N ASN A 49 22.81 -13.34 16.27
CA ASN A 49 23.77 -12.24 16.25
C ASN A 49 23.14 -10.84 16.18
N VAL A 50 21.83 -10.72 15.98
CA VAL A 50 21.13 -9.42 15.85
C VAL A 50 21.33 -8.50 17.06
N SER A 51 21.57 -9.06 18.25
CA SER A 51 21.88 -8.29 19.46
C SER A 51 23.18 -7.47 19.36
N ARG A 52 24.02 -7.75 18.36
CA ARG A 52 25.26 -7.01 18.08
C ARG A 52 25.09 -5.91 17.05
N LEU A 53 23.88 -5.74 16.52
CA LEU A 53 23.59 -4.74 15.49
C LEU A 53 23.90 -3.34 16.02
N ALA A 54 24.61 -2.54 15.23
CA ALA A 54 25.02 -1.19 15.59
C ALA A 54 24.88 -0.25 14.39
N GLN A 55 24.76 1.05 14.67
CA GLN A 55 24.73 2.06 13.61
C GLN A 55 26.07 2.06 12.85
N ALA A 56 26.01 1.92 11.54
CA ALA A 56 27.17 1.89 10.66
C ALA A 56 27.43 3.28 10.04
N TRP A 57 26.38 3.89 9.49
CA TRP A 57 26.45 5.23 8.91
C TRP A 57 25.11 5.96 9.01
N THR A 58 25.12 7.28 8.81
CA THR A 58 23.94 8.13 8.75
C THR A 58 24.07 9.13 7.62
N TYR A 59 22.92 9.56 7.06
CA TYR A 59 22.87 10.66 6.07
C TYR A 59 21.72 11.61 6.37
N GLU A 60 21.98 12.93 6.32
CA GLU A 60 21.02 13.98 6.60
C GLU A 60 21.10 15.11 5.56
N PRO A 61 19.93 15.61 5.03
CA PRO A 61 18.58 15.15 5.36
C PRO A 61 18.31 13.76 4.80
N GLY A 62 17.41 13.01 5.46
CA GLY A 62 16.95 11.74 4.93
C GLY A 62 15.76 11.90 3.97
N GLY A 63 15.09 10.79 3.70
CA GLY A 63 13.94 10.74 2.82
C GLY A 63 13.20 9.41 2.91
N PRO A 64 12.02 9.30 2.29
CA PRO A 64 11.21 8.09 2.34
C PRO A 64 11.70 7.02 1.35
N ALA A 65 11.47 5.76 1.70
CA ALA A 65 11.54 4.58 0.84
C ALA A 65 12.70 4.59 -0.20
N PRO A 66 13.97 4.60 0.25
CA PRO A 66 15.12 4.50 -0.66
C PRO A 66 15.15 3.14 -1.36
N ILE A 67 15.82 3.10 -2.52
CA ILE A 67 16.11 1.86 -3.24
C ILE A 67 17.63 1.67 -3.37
N VAL A 68 18.07 0.43 -3.54
CA VAL A 68 19.49 0.10 -3.69
C VAL A 68 19.70 -0.75 -4.94
N ILE A 69 20.60 -0.29 -5.82
CA ILE A 69 21.01 -0.98 -7.05
C ILE A 69 22.52 -0.88 -7.18
N ASP A 70 23.19 -1.99 -7.34
CA ASP A 70 24.64 -2.06 -7.58
C ASP A 70 25.46 -1.20 -6.59
N ASN A 71 25.17 -1.32 -5.29
CA ASN A 71 25.78 -0.53 -4.19
C ASN A 71 25.55 0.99 -4.26
N LEU A 72 24.55 1.46 -5.01
CA LEU A 72 24.07 2.84 -4.95
C LEU A 72 22.67 2.89 -4.34
N LEU A 73 22.53 3.69 -3.29
CA LEU A 73 21.26 3.97 -2.64
C LEU A 73 20.69 5.27 -3.21
N TYR A 74 19.51 5.20 -3.81
CA TYR A 74 18.81 6.36 -4.38
C TYR A 74 17.63 6.77 -3.49
N VAL A 75 17.51 8.06 -3.25
CA VAL A 75 16.45 8.63 -2.40
C VAL A 75 16.16 10.08 -2.79
N VAL A 76 14.95 10.54 -2.53
CA VAL A 76 14.68 11.98 -2.48
C VAL A 76 14.91 12.45 -1.04
N ALA A 77 16.02 13.12 -0.82
CA ALA A 77 16.48 13.60 0.47
C ALA A 77 16.21 15.12 0.58
N GLY A 78 15.23 15.49 1.39
CA GLY A 78 14.74 16.88 1.39
C GLY A 78 14.15 17.26 0.03
N ASN A 79 14.79 18.19 -0.69
CA ASN A 79 14.36 18.64 -2.02
C ASN A 79 15.30 18.17 -3.15
N ASP A 80 16.20 17.25 -2.86
CA ASP A 80 17.21 16.79 -3.80
C ASP A 80 17.05 15.28 -4.06
N VAL A 81 17.33 14.85 -5.28
CA VAL A 81 17.55 13.44 -5.58
C VAL A 81 19.02 13.14 -5.32
N VAL A 82 19.28 12.13 -4.50
CA VAL A 82 20.63 11.79 -4.06
C VAL A 82 20.93 10.34 -4.36
N ALA A 83 22.14 10.05 -4.83
CA ALA A 83 22.72 8.72 -4.82
C ALA A 83 23.84 8.66 -3.79
N LEU A 84 23.79 7.67 -2.91
CA LEU A 84 24.79 7.40 -1.89
C LEU A 84 25.47 6.07 -2.18
N HIS A 85 26.75 5.94 -1.84
CA HIS A 85 27.37 4.63 -1.73
C HIS A 85 26.70 3.89 -0.56
N ALA A 86 26.07 2.75 -0.84
CA ALA A 86 25.19 2.08 0.10
C ALA A 86 25.95 1.47 1.31
N ASP A 87 27.22 1.18 1.17
CA ASP A 87 28.10 0.66 2.22
C ASP A 87 28.64 1.74 3.18
N SER A 88 28.60 3.02 2.80
CA SER A 88 29.24 4.10 3.58
C SER A 88 28.36 5.33 3.81
N GLY A 89 27.23 5.45 3.10
CA GLY A 89 26.39 6.65 3.14
C GLY A 89 27.04 7.89 2.52
N THR A 90 28.18 7.75 1.83
CA THR A 90 28.85 8.89 1.16
C THR A 90 28.16 9.24 -0.14
N GLU A 91 28.02 10.53 -0.43
CA GLU A 91 27.34 11.03 -1.62
C GLU A 91 28.14 10.69 -2.89
N ALA A 92 27.49 10.01 -3.84
CA ALA A 92 28.03 9.76 -5.18
C ALA A 92 27.66 10.90 -6.14
N TRP A 93 26.39 11.32 -6.12
CA TRP A 93 25.90 12.48 -6.84
C TRP A 93 24.61 13.02 -6.19
N LYS A 94 24.28 14.27 -6.56
CA LYS A 94 23.12 14.99 -6.07
C LYS A 94 22.52 15.84 -7.18
N PHE A 95 21.19 15.85 -7.29
CA PHE A 95 20.44 16.66 -8.24
C PHE A 95 19.34 17.44 -7.54
N PRO A 96 19.38 18.79 -7.55
CA PRO A 96 18.30 19.62 -6.99
C PRO A 96 17.02 19.49 -7.82
N LEU A 97 15.92 18.98 -7.26
CA LEU A 97 14.65 18.84 -7.97
C LEU A 97 14.11 20.17 -8.48
N SER A 98 14.47 21.29 -7.84
CA SER A 98 14.09 22.64 -8.28
C SER A 98 14.64 23.04 -9.65
N GLU A 99 15.63 22.32 -10.18
CA GLU A 99 16.15 22.50 -11.54
C GLU A 99 15.24 21.86 -12.61
N ALA A 100 14.37 20.94 -12.22
CA ALA A 100 13.47 20.21 -13.11
C ALA A 100 12.00 20.59 -12.93
N THR A 101 11.55 20.86 -11.72
CA THR A 101 10.14 21.09 -11.39
C THR A 101 9.96 22.00 -10.18
N THR A 102 8.80 22.63 -10.08
CA THR A 102 8.35 23.34 -8.86
C THR A 102 7.51 22.48 -7.93
N GLY A 103 7.16 21.27 -8.36
CA GLY A 103 6.39 20.30 -7.59
C GLY A 103 7.24 19.53 -6.58
N SER A 104 6.58 18.83 -5.68
CA SER A 104 7.23 17.96 -4.70
C SER A 104 7.10 16.49 -5.13
N SER A 105 8.14 15.70 -4.87
CA SER A 105 8.11 14.26 -5.09
C SER A 105 7.02 13.57 -4.25
N VAL A 106 6.55 12.42 -4.73
CA VAL A 106 5.65 11.56 -3.95
C VAL A 106 6.39 10.91 -2.78
N ARG A 107 5.66 10.60 -1.71
CA ARG A 107 6.26 10.12 -0.46
C ARG A 107 6.82 8.70 -0.50
N ARG A 108 6.44 7.85 -1.46
CA ARG A 108 6.80 6.43 -1.45
C ARG A 108 8.06 6.10 -2.25
N GLY A 109 8.97 7.06 -2.37
CA GLY A 109 10.31 6.86 -2.91
C GLY A 109 10.44 7.10 -4.41
N VAL A 110 11.44 6.50 -4.99
CA VAL A 110 11.82 6.61 -6.40
C VAL A 110 11.68 5.25 -7.07
N THR A 111 11.69 5.24 -8.41
CA THR A 111 11.68 4.00 -9.20
C THR A 111 12.95 3.91 -10.05
N TYR A 112 13.45 2.69 -10.23
CA TYR A 112 14.58 2.42 -11.11
C TYR A 112 14.10 1.78 -12.42
N TRP A 113 14.58 2.32 -13.54
CA TRP A 113 14.43 1.72 -14.85
C TRP A 113 15.81 1.21 -15.31
N PRO A 114 15.99 -0.09 -15.60
CA PRO A 114 17.31 -0.67 -15.90
C PRO A 114 17.88 -0.25 -17.25
N GLY A 115 17.12 0.51 -18.05
CA GLY A 115 17.54 0.88 -19.40
C GLY A 115 17.29 -0.23 -20.43
N THR A 116 17.92 -0.06 -21.58
CA THR A 116 17.93 -1.04 -22.68
C THR A 116 19.35 -1.20 -23.21
N ALA A 117 19.54 -2.02 -24.23
CA ALA A 117 20.85 -2.13 -24.91
C ALA A 117 21.36 -0.79 -25.48
N THR A 118 20.48 0.18 -25.70
CA THR A 118 20.81 1.48 -26.30
C THR A 118 20.52 2.70 -25.40
N HIS A 119 19.92 2.50 -24.25
CA HIS A 119 19.57 3.57 -23.30
C HIS A 119 20.10 3.24 -21.92
N ALA A 120 20.78 4.20 -21.31
CA ALA A 120 21.32 4.06 -19.95
C ALA A 120 20.20 3.88 -18.90
N PRO A 121 20.51 3.23 -17.76
CA PRO A 121 19.58 3.14 -16.63
C PRO A 121 19.18 4.51 -16.09
N ARG A 122 17.95 4.62 -15.55
CA ARG A 122 17.40 5.89 -15.03
C ARG A 122 16.84 5.73 -13.63
N VAL A 123 16.96 6.80 -12.86
CA VAL A 123 16.16 7.02 -11.65
C VAL A 123 14.96 7.88 -12.02
N LEU A 124 13.79 7.40 -11.70
CA LEU A 124 12.51 8.02 -12.02
C LEU A 124 11.93 8.62 -10.74
N VAL A 125 11.67 9.93 -10.75
CA VAL A 125 11.07 10.64 -9.62
C VAL A 125 9.68 11.12 -10.02
N THR A 126 8.66 10.54 -9.41
CA THR A 126 7.28 10.96 -9.63
C THR A 126 6.99 12.21 -8.81
N ILE A 127 6.43 13.23 -9.44
CA ILE A 127 6.02 14.48 -8.83
C ILE A 127 4.52 14.48 -8.61
N GLY A 128 4.10 14.87 -7.41
CA GLY A 128 2.69 14.81 -7.01
C GLY A 128 1.73 15.62 -7.89
N SER A 129 2.22 16.66 -8.58
CA SER A 129 1.46 17.47 -9.55
C SER A 129 1.30 16.84 -10.94
N GLY A 130 1.84 15.62 -11.16
CA GLY A 130 1.68 14.93 -12.44
C GLY A 130 2.85 15.10 -13.40
N GLU A 131 4.06 15.18 -12.87
CA GLU A 131 5.29 15.17 -13.67
C GLU A 131 6.13 13.94 -13.34
N LEU A 132 6.93 13.47 -14.31
CA LEU A 132 7.95 12.44 -14.13
C LEU A 132 9.31 13.01 -14.47
N VAL A 133 10.19 13.10 -13.48
CA VAL A 133 11.59 13.49 -13.66
C VAL A 133 12.43 12.25 -13.90
N GLN A 134 13.24 12.23 -14.97
CA GLN A 134 14.09 11.12 -15.36
C GLN A 134 15.56 11.54 -15.31
N LEU A 135 16.33 10.92 -14.44
CA LEU A 135 17.75 11.16 -14.26
C LEU A 135 18.58 9.95 -14.69
N ASP A 136 19.70 10.18 -15.35
CA ASP A 136 20.71 9.13 -15.57
C ASP A 136 21.17 8.57 -14.22
N ALA A 137 21.05 7.27 -14.00
CA ALA A 137 21.28 6.67 -12.69
C ALA A 137 22.75 6.77 -12.22
N LYS A 138 23.72 6.86 -13.13
CA LYS A 138 25.13 6.96 -12.78
C LYS A 138 25.59 8.37 -12.49
N THR A 139 25.02 9.36 -13.19
CA THR A 139 25.52 10.75 -13.17
C THR A 139 24.59 11.72 -12.48
N GLY A 140 23.32 11.35 -12.25
CA GLY A 140 22.29 12.23 -11.72
C GLY A 140 21.84 13.33 -12.66
N GLN A 141 22.24 13.33 -13.92
CA GLN A 141 21.88 14.35 -14.89
C GLN A 141 20.50 14.09 -15.51
N LEU A 142 19.77 15.15 -15.83
CA LEU A 142 18.52 15.05 -16.58
C LEU A 142 18.74 14.35 -17.92
N VAL A 143 17.86 13.39 -18.25
CA VAL A 143 17.90 12.68 -19.52
C VAL A 143 17.51 13.64 -20.65
N PRO A 144 18.35 13.81 -21.71
CA PRO A 144 18.01 14.71 -22.80
C PRO A 144 16.70 14.34 -23.50
N GLY A 145 15.85 15.34 -23.76
CA GLY A 145 14.59 15.21 -24.50
C GLY A 145 13.40 14.72 -23.68
N VAL A 146 13.62 13.85 -22.69
CA VAL A 146 12.56 13.27 -21.85
C VAL A 146 12.86 13.38 -20.34
N GLY A 147 13.74 14.27 -19.95
CA GLY A 147 14.13 14.47 -18.54
C GLY A 147 12.97 14.90 -17.64
N VAL A 148 11.99 15.63 -18.21
CA VAL A 148 10.73 15.95 -17.53
C VAL A 148 9.58 15.63 -18.47
N VAL A 149 8.68 14.75 -18.06
CA VAL A 149 7.48 14.35 -18.80
C VAL A 149 6.25 14.82 -18.05
N ASN A 150 5.34 15.51 -18.74
CA ASN A 150 4.04 15.88 -18.19
C ASN A 150 3.08 14.69 -18.29
N LEU A 151 2.78 14.07 -17.16
CA LEU A 151 1.85 12.95 -17.06
C LEU A 151 0.38 13.41 -16.98
N GLU A 152 0.12 14.68 -16.71
CA GLU A 152 -1.23 15.27 -16.74
C GLU A 152 -1.80 15.27 -18.17
N ASN A 153 -0.97 15.60 -19.16
CA ASN A 153 -1.23 15.44 -20.59
C ASN A 153 -2.62 15.93 -21.05
N GLY A 154 -3.00 17.15 -20.69
CA GLY A 154 -4.24 17.81 -21.13
C GLY A 154 -5.52 17.33 -20.45
N ILE A 155 -5.45 16.50 -19.40
CA ILE A 155 -6.63 16.10 -18.64
C ILE A 155 -7.34 17.30 -18.02
N MET A 156 -6.58 18.25 -17.48
CA MET A 156 -7.15 19.46 -16.88
C MET A 156 -7.82 20.38 -17.91
N ASP A 157 -7.34 20.37 -19.14
CA ASP A 157 -7.98 21.11 -20.23
C ASP A 157 -9.34 20.50 -20.61
N ALA A 158 -9.46 19.18 -20.52
CA ALA A 158 -10.70 18.45 -20.77
C ALA A 158 -11.72 18.58 -19.62
N LEU A 159 -11.27 18.91 -18.42
CA LEU A 159 -12.09 19.02 -17.20
C LEU A 159 -11.89 20.38 -16.51
N PRO A 160 -12.24 21.50 -17.15
CA PRO A 160 -12.01 22.83 -16.61
C PRO A 160 -12.77 23.04 -15.29
N GLY A 161 -12.06 23.49 -14.25
CA GLY A 161 -12.60 23.67 -12.90
C GLY A 161 -12.55 22.41 -12.03
N ALA A 162 -12.03 21.28 -12.52
CA ALA A 162 -11.71 20.13 -11.68
C ALA A 162 -10.60 20.47 -10.67
N GLU A 163 -10.46 19.65 -9.63
CA GLU A 163 -9.28 19.71 -8.76
C GLU A 163 -8.01 19.41 -9.57
N SER A 164 -6.87 19.92 -9.12
CA SER A 164 -5.59 19.67 -9.78
C SER A 164 -5.31 18.16 -9.91
N TYR A 165 -4.77 17.76 -11.05
CA TYR A 165 -4.28 16.39 -11.26
C TYR A 165 -3.23 16.03 -10.22
N ARG A 166 -3.31 14.81 -9.69
CA ARG A 166 -2.38 14.34 -8.65
C ARG A 166 -1.99 12.88 -8.86
N ILE A 167 -0.75 12.59 -8.50
CA ILE A 167 -0.21 11.23 -8.35
C ILE A 167 0.31 11.10 -6.91
N ALA A 168 0.17 9.94 -6.28
CA ALA A 168 0.54 9.75 -4.87
C ALA A 168 1.58 8.66 -4.65
N SER A 169 1.89 7.86 -5.69
CA SER A 169 2.85 6.75 -5.62
C SER A 169 3.89 6.87 -6.72
N PRO A 170 5.09 6.31 -6.54
CA PRO A 170 6.03 6.14 -7.63
C PRO A 170 5.39 5.39 -8.78
N VAL A 171 5.79 5.71 -10.01
CA VAL A 171 5.37 4.93 -11.18
C VAL A 171 5.89 3.50 -11.06
N ALA A 172 5.08 2.52 -11.47
CA ALA A 172 5.58 1.16 -11.69
C ALA A 172 6.19 1.06 -13.08
N VAL A 173 7.19 0.19 -13.25
CA VAL A 173 7.87 0.00 -14.53
C VAL A 173 7.62 -1.40 -15.07
N TYR A 174 7.13 -1.46 -16.32
CA TYR A 174 7.09 -2.67 -17.12
C TYR A 174 7.76 -2.42 -18.47
N GLN A 175 8.89 -3.07 -18.73
CA GLN A 175 9.72 -2.80 -19.92
C GLN A 175 10.07 -1.30 -20.04
N ASN A 176 9.58 -0.61 -21.07
CA ASN A 176 9.77 0.84 -21.26
C ASN A 176 8.55 1.67 -20.82
N LEU A 177 7.57 1.08 -20.14
CA LEU A 177 6.38 1.78 -19.70
C LEU A 177 6.48 2.20 -18.24
N ALA A 178 6.17 3.47 -17.96
CA ALA A 178 5.81 3.97 -16.64
C ALA A 178 4.29 3.86 -16.47
N ILE A 179 3.84 3.11 -15.47
CA ILE A 179 2.42 2.85 -15.21
C ILE A 179 2.04 3.45 -13.86
N PHE A 180 0.93 4.16 -13.80
CA PHE A 180 0.46 4.80 -12.57
C PHE A 180 -1.04 5.08 -12.60
N PRO A 181 -1.71 5.11 -11.42
CA PRO A 181 -3.07 5.62 -11.25
C PRO A 181 -3.05 7.12 -10.93
N ALA A 182 -4.14 7.81 -11.22
CA ALA A 182 -4.36 9.11 -10.63
C ALA A 182 -4.83 8.97 -9.17
N ARG A 183 -4.40 9.89 -8.31
CA ARG A 183 -5.00 10.11 -7.00
C ARG A 183 -6.15 11.09 -7.13
N THR A 184 -7.33 10.70 -6.70
CA THR A 184 -8.53 11.53 -6.71
C THR A 184 -8.82 12.09 -5.32
N GLY A 185 -9.55 13.21 -5.24
CA GLY A 185 -10.07 13.71 -3.96
C GLY A 185 -11.27 12.89 -3.48
N GLU A 186 -11.60 13.03 -2.21
CA GLU A 186 -12.62 12.22 -1.51
C GLU A 186 -14.00 12.88 -1.44
N HIS A 187 -14.08 14.17 -1.79
CA HIS A 187 -15.31 14.96 -1.67
C HIS A 187 -15.69 15.56 -3.02
N ASN A 188 -16.99 15.74 -3.26
CA ASN A 188 -17.52 16.23 -4.53
C ASN A 188 -17.38 15.19 -5.68
N ARG A 189 -18.50 14.75 -6.23
CA ARG A 189 -18.53 13.68 -7.23
C ARG A 189 -17.87 14.03 -8.57
N TRP A 190 -17.83 15.32 -8.91
CA TRP A 190 -17.31 15.79 -10.18
C TRP A 190 -15.78 15.98 -10.13
N GLY A 191 -15.10 15.55 -11.16
CA GLY A 191 -13.65 15.73 -11.29
C GLY A 191 -12.95 14.61 -12.05
N ILE A 192 -11.66 14.49 -11.80
CA ILE A 192 -10.77 13.57 -12.50
C ILE A 192 -10.99 12.13 -12.00
N PRO A 193 -11.26 11.15 -12.88
CA PRO A 193 -11.28 9.73 -12.50
C PRO A 193 -9.90 9.22 -12.13
N GLY A 194 -9.85 8.10 -11.42
CA GLY A 194 -8.62 7.46 -10.97
C GLY A 194 -7.88 6.64 -12.02
N ASP A 195 -8.12 6.87 -13.30
CA ASP A 195 -7.65 6.05 -14.42
C ASP A 195 -6.18 5.62 -14.29
N LEU A 196 -5.91 4.35 -14.64
CA LEU A 196 -4.55 3.88 -14.83
C LEU A 196 -4.07 4.24 -16.23
N ARG A 197 -2.81 4.67 -16.30
CA ARG A 197 -2.21 5.11 -17.55
C ARG A 197 -0.81 4.56 -17.71
N GLY A 198 -0.44 4.19 -18.92
CA GLY A 198 0.91 3.75 -19.29
C GLY A 198 1.55 4.75 -20.24
N PHE A 199 2.75 5.22 -19.90
CA PHE A 199 3.54 6.16 -20.69
C PHE A 199 4.85 5.52 -21.11
N ASP A 200 5.26 5.73 -22.35
CA ASP A 200 6.57 5.30 -22.84
C ASP A 200 7.68 6.20 -22.27
N LEU A 201 8.64 5.60 -21.58
CA LEU A 201 9.77 6.29 -20.94
C LEU A 201 10.75 6.91 -21.95
N LEU A 202 10.73 6.45 -23.20
CA LEU A 202 11.65 6.92 -24.23
C LEU A 202 11.09 8.12 -25.00
N THR A 203 9.77 8.20 -25.17
CA THR A 203 9.09 9.27 -25.92
C THR A 203 8.34 10.25 -25.02
N GLY A 204 7.92 9.81 -23.82
CA GLY A 204 7.05 10.56 -22.92
C GLY A 204 5.59 10.58 -23.35
N GLU A 205 5.21 9.74 -24.31
CA GLU A 205 3.83 9.67 -24.82
C GLU A 205 2.98 8.65 -24.05
N GLU A 206 1.67 8.95 -23.90
CA GLU A 206 0.70 8.00 -23.37
C GLU A 206 0.46 6.88 -24.39
N VAL A 207 0.64 5.63 -23.95
CA VAL A 207 0.47 4.44 -24.79
C VAL A 207 -0.90 3.83 -24.62
N TRP A 208 -1.40 3.79 -23.38
CA TRP A 208 -2.71 3.23 -23.07
C TRP A 208 -3.32 3.86 -21.81
N ARG A 209 -4.64 3.73 -21.71
CA ARG A 209 -5.45 4.14 -20.55
C ARG A 209 -6.48 3.07 -20.23
N PHE A 210 -6.65 2.81 -18.94
CA PHE A 210 -7.73 1.97 -18.40
C PHE A 210 -8.66 2.83 -17.55
N HIS A 211 -9.95 2.85 -17.88
CA HIS A 211 -10.95 3.58 -17.12
C HIS A 211 -11.30 2.82 -15.83
N THR A 212 -10.97 3.39 -14.68
CA THR A 212 -11.32 2.79 -13.39
C THR A 212 -12.79 2.96 -13.03
N ILE A 213 -13.46 3.91 -13.65
CA ILE A 213 -14.93 4.03 -13.73
C ILE A 213 -15.31 3.69 -15.17
N PRO A 214 -15.90 2.51 -15.43
CA PRO A 214 -16.13 2.05 -16.80
C PRO A 214 -17.02 2.98 -17.63
N HIS A 215 -16.65 3.24 -18.86
CA HIS A 215 -17.39 4.00 -19.84
C HIS A 215 -18.24 3.06 -20.75
N PRO A 216 -19.19 3.60 -21.53
CA PRO A 216 -19.95 2.79 -22.50
C PRO A 216 -19.02 2.04 -23.45
N GLY A 217 -19.12 0.71 -23.44
CA GLY A 217 -18.26 -0.20 -24.21
C GLY A 217 -17.14 -0.85 -23.44
N ASP A 218 -16.80 -0.34 -22.25
CA ASP A 218 -15.84 -0.99 -21.37
C ASP A 218 -16.43 -2.21 -20.65
N PRO A 219 -15.59 -3.19 -20.25
CA PRO A 219 -16.02 -4.26 -19.37
C PRO A 219 -16.66 -3.71 -18.09
N ASN A 220 -17.74 -4.34 -17.62
CA ASN A 220 -18.45 -4.00 -16.38
C ASN A 220 -19.13 -2.61 -16.36
N PHE A 221 -19.37 -1.97 -17.50
CA PHE A 221 -19.99 -0.65 -17.61
C PHE A 221 -21.31 -0.53 -16.83
N GLY A 222 -22.16 -1.54 -16.79
CA GLY A 222 -23.48 -1.48 -16.14
C GLY A 222 -23.47 -1.36 -14.60
N THR A 223 -22.32 -1.37 -13.94
CA THR A 223 -22.22 -1.42 -12.47
C THR A 223 -22.40 -0.06 -11.77
N TRP A 224 -22.56 1.02 -12.53
CA TRP A 224 -22.77 2.39 -12.03
C TRP A 224 -24.17 2.95 -12.32
N GLY A 225 -25.11 2.12 -12.76
CA GLY A 225 -26.35 2.58 -13.35
C GLY A 225 -26.12 3.24 -14.73
N LEU A 226 -27.14 3.91 -15.25
CA LEU A 226 -27.05 4.48 -16.61
C LEU A 226 -26.24 5.79 -16.67
N ASP A 227 -26.30 6.61 -15.61
CA ASP A 227 -25.74 7.97 -15.60
C ASP A 227 -24.71 8.20 -14.47
N GLY A 228 -24.44 7.17 -13.65
CA GLY A 228 -23.59 7.29 -12.46
C GLY A 228 -22.09 7.47 -12.75
N TRP A 229 -21.65 7.25 -13.98
CA TRP A 229 -20.25 7.25 -14.40
C TRP A 229 -19.76 8.61 -14.93
N GLN A 230 -20.69 9.47 -15.41
CA GLN A 230 -20.33 10.69 -16.13
C GLN A 230 -19.71 11.73 -15.18
N ASP A 231 -18.59 12.30 -15.62
CA ASP A 231 -17.87 13.38 -14.91
C ASP A 231 -17.55 13.07 -13.44
N ARG A 232 -17.50 11.79 -13.09
CA ARG A 232 -17.30 11.32 -11.74
C ARG A 232 -15.82 11.10 -11.46
N LYS A 233 -15.35 11.64 -10.35
CA LYS A 233 -14.05 11.31 -9.77
C LYS A 233 -14.18 10.15 -8.78
N GLY A 234 -13.06 9.65 -8.32
CA GLY A 234 -12.95 8.50 -7.42
C GLY A 234 -12.25 7.34 -8.09
N VAL A 235 -12.23 6.22 -7.42
CA VAL A 235 -11.64 4.96 -7.88
C VAL A 235 -10.17 5.12 -8.31
N GLY A 236 -9.44 6.00 -7.63
CA GLY A 236 -8.00 6.19 -7.79
C GLY A 236 -7.22 5.26 -6.89
N SER A 237 -5.89 5.36 -6.95
CA SER A 237 -5.02 4.69 -5.98
C SER A 237 -3.92 5.62 -5.51
N TRP A 238 -3.52 5.44 -4.26
CA TRP A 238 -2.35 6.10 -3.68
C TRP A 238 -1.28 5.09 -3.27
N GLN A 239 -1.52 3.81 -3.58
CA GLN A 239 -0.60 2.73 -3.26
C GLN A 239 0.33 2.42 -4.43
N PRO A 240 1.55 1.93 -4.19
CA PRO A 240 2.38 1.38 -5.24
C PRO A 240 1.67 0.24 -5.96
N LEU A 241 1.87 0.18 -7.28
CA LEU A 241 1.44 -0.97 -8.08
C LEU A 241 2.46 -2.09 -7.95
N THR A 242 2.03 -3.32 -8.22
CA THR A 242 2.92 -4.45 -8.35
C THR A 242 2.91 -4.99 -9.78
N VAL A 243 4.05 -5.50 -10.24
CA VAL A 243 4.26 -5.91 -11.64
C VAL A 243 4.80 -7.31 -11.71
N ASP A 244 4.10 -8.18 -12.44
CA ASP A 244 4.55 -9.51 -12.80
C ASP A 244 5.18 -9.49 -14.20
N ASN A 245 6.49 -9.33 -14.23
CA ASN A 245 7.22 -9.30 -15.51
C ASN A 245 7.17 -10.64 -16.27
N GLU A 246 7.04 -11.76 -15.53
CA GLU A 246 7.00 -13.09 -16.14
C GLU A 246 5.69 -13.32 -16.91
N ASN A 247 4.57 -12.89 -16.33
CA ASN A 247 3.25 -13.05 -16.93
C ASN A 247 2.74 -11.79 -17.64
N GLY A 248 3.49 -10.68 -17.60
CA GLY A 248 3.13 -9.43 -18.24
C GLY A 248 1.91 -8.74 -17.61
N LEU A 249 1.75 -8.86 -16.29
CA LEU A 249 0.60 -8.31 -15.57
C LEU A 249 1.01 -7.14 -14.66
N VAL A 250 0.09 -6.19 -14.49
CA VAL A 250 0.17 -5.15 -13.45
C VAL A 250 -1.06 -5.22 -12.57
N PHE A 251 -0.88 -5.03 -11.26
CA PHE A 251 -1.95 -5.09 -10.26
C PHE A 251 -2.04 -3.76 -9.51
N VAL A 252 -3.28 -3.34 -9.29
CA VAL A 252 -3.60 -2.12 -8.56
C VAL A 252 -4.66 -2.40 -7.51
N ALA A 253 -4.47 -1.82 -6.32
CA ALA A 253 -5.51 -1.71 -5.30
C ALA A 253 -6.21 -0.37 -5.46
N LEU A 254 -7.47 -0.38 -5.84
CA LEU A 254 -8.27 0.80 -6.11
C LEU A 254 -9.07 1.25 -4.88
N GLY A 255 -9.15 2.55 -4.71
CA GLY A 255 -9.90 3.19 -3.64
C GLY A 255 -11.40 3.29 -3.91
N ASN A 256 -12.07 4.11 -3.10
CA ASN A 256 -13.52 4.27 -3.13
C ASN A 256 -14.04 5.01 -4.34
N ALA A 257 -15.31 4.78 -4.59
CA ALA A 257 -16.16 5.72 -5.31
C ALA A 257 -16.44 6.96 -4.43
N VAL A 258 -16.52 8.11 -5.03
CA VAL A 258 -17.00 9.33 -4.37
C VAL A 258 -18.54 9.38 -4.52
N ASP A 259 -19.32 9.72 -3.53
CA ASP A 259 -19.09 10.04 -2.14
C ASP A 259 -18.92 8.76 -1.29
N GLN A 260 -17.90 8.71 -0.44
CA GLN A 260 -17.47 7.45 0.18
C GLN A 260 -18.38 6.89 1.29
N ASN A 261 -19.22 7.72 1.92
CA ASN A 261 -20.16 7.27 2.96
C ASN A 261 -21.63 7.39 2.57
N PHE A 262 -21.92 7.70 1.29
CA PHE A 262 -23.28 7.85 0.79
C PHE A 262 -23.34 7.56 -0.71
N GLY A 263 -24.09 6.53 -1.09
CA GLY A 263 -24.04 5.93 -2.44
C GLY A 263 -25.21 6.29 -3.36
N ASN A 264 -26.21 7.07 -2.93
CA ASN A 264 -27.46 7.26 -3.67
C ASN A 264 -27.30 7.79 -5.11
N SER A 265 -26.22 8.50 -5.39
CA SER A 265 -25.92 9.05 -6.72
C SER A 265 -25.20 8.06 -7.64
N ARG A 266 -24.90 6.85 -7.18
CA ARG A 266 -24.12 5.83 -7.90
C ARG A 266 -24.68 4.42 -7.68
N PRO A 267 -25.90 4.13 -8.12
CA PRO A 267 -26.52 2.82 -7.92
C PRO A 267 -25.68 1.69 -8.53
N GLY A 268 -25.78 0.49 -7.98
CA GLY A 268 -25.03 -0.70 -8.42
C GLY A 268 -23.77 -0.96 -7.59
N SER A 269 -23.00 -1.97 -7.97
CA SER A 269 -21.79 -2.39 -7.22
C SER A 269 -20.60 -1.47 -7.35
N ASN A 270 -20.60 -0.54 -8.32
CA ASN A 270 -19.60 0.48 -8.60
C ASN A 270 -18.19 -0.08 -8.90
N LEU A 271 -18.09 -1.05 -9.81
CA LEU A 271 -16.77 -1.51 -10.25
C LEU A 271 -16.02 -0.37 -10.99
N TYR A 272 -14.73 -0.18 -10.73
CA TYR A 272 -13.81 -1.03 -9.97
C TYR A 272 -13.47 -0.45 -8.57
N ALA A 273 -14.38 0.31 -7.95
CA ALA A 273 -14.14 0.81 -6.59
C ALA A 273 -13.87 -0.35 -5.63
N ALA A 274 -13.00 -0.10 -4.63
CA ALA A 274 -12.61 -1.06 -3.60
C ALA A 274 -12.24 -2.44 -4.16
N SER A 275 -11.45 -2.47 -5.26
CA SER A 275 -11.09 -3.70 -5.97
C SER A 275 -9.59 -3.84 -6.19
N VAL A 276 -9.10 -5.08 -6.16
CA VAL A 276 -7.85 -5.44 -6.82
C VAL A 276 -8.15 -5.65 -8.30
N VAL A 277 -7.41 -4.98 -9.18
CA VAL A 277 -7.56 -5.12 -10.63
C VAL A 277 -6.25 -5.58 -11.24
N ALA A 278 -6.31 -6.57 -12.12
CA ALA A 278 -5.20 -7.03 -12.94
C ALA A 278 -5.38 -6.62 -14.39
N LEU A 279 -4.35 -6.01 -14.96
CA LEU A 279 -4.31 -5.61 -16.36
C LEU A 279 -3.09 -6.22 -17.04
N GLU A 280 -3.16 -6.38 -18.36
CA GLU A 280 -1.98 -6.61 -19.19
C GLU A 280 -1.11 -5.36 -19.18
N ALA A 281 0.11 -5.49 -18.66
CA ALA A 281 0.97 -4.33 -18.41
C ALA A 281 1.37 -3.58 -19.69
N ALA A 282 1.48 -4.29 -20.82
CA ALA A 282 1.86 -3.71 -22.11
C ALA A 282 0.75 -2.87 -22.76
N THR A 283 -0.52 -3.17 -22.52
CA THR A 283 -1.65 -2.62 -23.28
C THR A 283 -2.75 -2.00 -22.42
N GLY A 284 -2.71 -2.19 -21.10
CA GLY A 284 -3.79 -1.82 -20.19
C GLY A 284 -5.06 -2.68 -20.31
N ALA A 285 -5.02 -3.78 -21.09
CA ALA A 285 -6.18 -4.63 -21.28
C ALA A 285 -6.58 -5.34 -19.98
N TYR A 286 -7.87 -5.26 -19.64
CA TYR A 286 -8.43 -5.91 -18.47
C TYR A 286 -8.25 -7.43 -18.49
N LYS A 287 -7.87 -8.00 -17.34
CA LYS A 287 -7.75 -9.46 -17.14
C LYS A 287 -8.77 -9.97 -16.12
N TRP A 288 -8.72 -9.47 -14.90
CA TRP A 288 -9.63 -9.84 -13.83
C TRP A 288 -9.70 -8.76 -12.76
N HIS A 289 -10.69 -8.84 -11.90
CA HIS A 289 -10.78 -8.06 -10.67
C HIS A 289 -11.34 -8.91 -9.53
N PHE A 290 -11.05 -8.46 -8.31
CA PHE A 290 -11.72 -8.93 -7.11
C PHE A 290 -12.15 -7.73 -6.28
N GLN A 291 -13.46 -7.54 -6.10
CA GLN A 291 -14.03 -6.44 -5.33
C GLN A 291 -14.15 -6.85 -3.86
N VAL A 292 -13.46 -6.16 -2.96
CA VAL A 292 -13.45 -6.47 -1.53
C VAL A 292 -14.60 -5.80 -0.77
N THR A 293 -15.25 -4.80 -1.37
CA THR A 293 -16.42 -4.11 -0.80
C THR A 293 -17.33 -3.69 -1.94
N HIS A 294 -18.52 -4.28 -2.01
CA HIS A 294 -19.54 -3.92 -3.00
C HIS A 294 -20.22 -2.62 -2.58
N HIS A 295 -20.44 -1.70 -3.53
CA HIS A 295 -21.15 -0.44 -3.29
C HIS A 295 -20.66 0.23 -2.00
N ASP A 296 -19.36 0.50 -1.92
CA ASP A 296 -18.72 0.95 -0.70
C ASP A 296 -19.29 2.28 -0.20
N ILE A 297 -20.05 2.22 0.90
CA ILE A 297 -20.60 3.36 1.67
C ILE A 297 -20.01 3.40 3.08
N TYR A 298 -18.85 2.76 3.28
CA TYR A 298 -18.21 2.57 4.58
C TYR A 298 -16.86 3.27 4.68
N ASP A 299 -16.30 3.73 3.54
CA ASP A 299 -14.90 4.16 3.41
C ASP A 299 -13.90 2.98 3.58
N TRP A 300 -14.26 1.81 3.06
CA TRP A 300 -13.43 0.59 3.09
C TRP A 300 -12.58 0.40 1.83
N ASP A 301 -12.03 1.49 1.32
CA ASP A 301 -11.08 1.48 0.21
C ASP A 301 -9.83 0.63 0.50
N LEU A 302 -9.18 0.15 -0.56
CA LEU A 302 -7.95 -0.63 -0.43
C LEU A 302 -6.78 0.29 -0.07
N ASN A 303 -6.35 0.17 1.19
CA ASN A 303 -5.31 1.00 1.78
C ASN A 303 -3.90 0.38 1.73
N ALA A 304 -3.77 -0.86 1.25
CA ALA A 304 -2.50 -1.58 1.14
C ALA A 304 -2.19 -1.94 -0.32
N PRO A 305 -0.91 -1.93 -0.75
CA PRO A 305 -0.53 -2.41 -2.07
C PRO A 305 -0.79 -3.93 -2.18
N PRO A 306 -1.16 -4.44 -3.37
CA PRO A 306 -1.15 -5.87 -3.63
C PRO A 306 0.25 -6.43 -3.41
N MET A 307 0.39 -7.55 -2.73
CA MET A 307 1.69 -8.16 -2.42
C MET A 307 1.76 -9.57 -3.01
N PHE A 308 2.85 -9.91 -3.67
CA PHE A 308 3.07 -11.26 -4.16
C PHE A 308 3.35 -12.22 -3.00
N ALA A 309 2.87 -13.43 -3.18
CA ALA A 309 3.20 -14.58 -2.36
C ALA A 309 3.11 -15.86 -3.21
N ASP A 310 3.60 -16.95 -2.66
CA ASP A 310 3.37 -18.28 -3.18
C ASP A 310 2.64 -19.11 -2.14
N VAL A 311 1.59 -19.78 -2.58
CA VAL A 311 0.83 -20.71 -1.77
C VAL A 311 1.10 -22.13 -2.26
N VAL A 312 1.52 -23.01 -1.38
CA VAL A 312 1.75 -24.42 -1.73
C VAL A 312 0.62 -25.27 -1.18
N GLN A 313 -0.21 -25.81 -2.07
CA GLN A 313 -1.31 -26.73 -1.71
C GLN A 313 -1.17 -28.05 -2.46
N ASN A 314 -1.23 -29.16 -1.74
CA ASN A 314 -1.09 -30.52 -2.32
C ASN A 314 0.18 -30.69 -3.20
N GLY A 315 1.26 -30.01 -2.81
CA GLY A 315 2.53 -30.01 -3.57
C GLY A 315 2.56 -29.11 -4.80
N ASN A 316 1.47 -28.42 -5.11
CA ASN A 316 1.42 -27.47 -6.23
C ASN A 316 1.65 -26.03 -5.72
N ARG A 317 2.53 -25.30 -6.38
CA ARG A 317 2.75 -23.87 -6.16
C ARG A 317 1.69 -23.07 -6.91
N ILE A 318 0.95 -22.23 -6.20
CA ILE A 318 -0.05 -21.31 -6.73
C ILE A 318 0.52 -19.90 -6.56
N PRO A 319 0.80 -19.16 -7.65
CA PRO A 319 1.20 -17.77 -7.54
C PRO A 319 0.04 -16.95 -7.00
N ALA A 320 0.27 -16.20 -5.92
CA ALA A 320 -0.77 -15.49 -5.20
C ALA A 320 -0.54 -13.97 -5.17
N ILE A 321 -1.65 -13.24 -5.01
CA ILE A 321 -1.72 -11.87 -4.51
C ILE A 321 -2.29 -11.95 -3.10
N VAL A 322 -1.60 -11.33 -2.15
CA VAL A 322 -2.12 -11.09 -0.80
C VAL A 322 -2.60 -9.65 -0.73
N GLN A 323 -3.89 -9.46 -0.50
CA GLN A 323 -4.50 -8.15 -0.34
C GLN A 323 -5.00 -7.95 1.08
N MET A 324 -4.37 -7.05 1.80
CA MET A 324 -4.82 -6.58 3.11
C MET A 324 -5.80 -5.42 2.92
N THR A 325 -6.78 -5.30 3.82
CA THR A 325 -7.86 -4.30 3.69
C THR A 325 -8.00 -3.45 4.95
N LYS A 326 -8.67 -2.30 4.84
CA LYS A 326 -9.06 -1.45 5.98
C LYS A 326 -9.87 -2.22 7.02
N MET A 327 -10.76 -3.13 6.58
CA MET A 327 -11.57 -3.98 7.45
C MET A 327 -10.75 -4.96 8.29
N GLY A 328 -9.46 -5.13 7.97
CA GLY A 328 -8.63 -6.16 8.59
C GLY A 328 -8.90 -7.55 8.02
N TYR A 329 -9.55 -7.66 6.89
CA TYR A 329 -9.61 -8.89 6.12
C TYR A 329 -8.39 -9.02 5.22
N VAL A 330 -7.92 -10.25 5.04
CA VAL A 330 -6.81 -10.57 4.15
C VAL A 330 -7.28 -11.59 3.13
N PHE A 331 -7.18 -11.21 1.86
CA PHE A 331 -7.56 -12.08 0.74
C PHE A 331 -6.32 -12.63 0.06
N PHE A 332 -6.29 -13.95 -0.13
CA PHE A 332 -5.30 -14.64 -0.95
C PHE A 332 -5.95 -14.99 -2.27
N LEU A 333 -5.53 -14.32 -3.33
CA LEU A 333 -6.09 -14.47 -4.67
C LEU A 333 -5.06 -15.14 -5.59
N ASN A 334 -5.51 -16.06 -6.43
CA ASN A 334 -4.68 -16.58 -7.50
C ASN A 334 -4.29 -15.42 -8.42
N ARG A 335 -2.99 -15.14 -8.54
CA ARG A 335 -2.45 -14.00 -9.28
C ARG A 335 -2.82 -13.99 -10.76
N LEU A 336 -3.05 -15.15 -11.36
CA LEU A 336 -3.37 -15.27 -12.78
C LEU A 336 -4.88 -15.17 -13.07
N THR A 337 -5.74 -15.54 -12.12
CA THR A 337 -7.20 -15.65 -12.34
C THR A 337 -8.04 -14.74 -11.47
N GLY A 338 -7.51 -14.24 -10.35
CA GLY A 338 -8.24 -13.47 -9.35
C GLY A 338 -9.11 -14.31 -8.41
N GLU A 339 -9.13 -15.63 -8.57
CA GLU A 339 -9.94 -16.52 -7.73
C GLU A 339 -9.38 -16.59 -6.31
N PRO A 340 -10.22 -16.50 -5.26
CA PRO A 340 -9.82 -16.68 -3.87
C PRO A 340 -9.28 -18.08 -3.61
N ILE A 341 -8.05 -18.19 -3.07
CA ILE A 341 -7.37 -19.48 -2.83
C ILE A 341 -8.00 -20.22 -1.63
N PHE A 342 -8.36 -19.49 -0.58
CA PHE A 342 -8.92 -20.07 0.65
C PHE A 342 -10.44 -19.93 0.75
N GLY A 343 -11.09 -19.45 -0.33
CA GLY A 343 -12.54 -19.26 -0.38
C GLY A 343 -13.00 -17.92 0.22
N VAL A 344 -14.15 -17.49 -0.25
CA VAL A 344 -14.86 -16.28 0.18
C VAL A 344 -16.34 -16.60 0.25
N GLU A 345 -17.03 -16.11 1.27
CA GLU A 345 -18.46 -16.24 1.46
C GLU A 345 -19.14 -14.89 1.33
N GLU A 346 -20.13 -14.81 0.45
CA GLU A 346 -21.06 -13.69 0.40
C GLU A 346 -22.04 -13.79 1.58
N ARG A 347 -21.91 -12.87 2.56
CA ARG A 347 -22.77 -12.86 3.75
C ARG A 347 -23.68 -11.63 3.76
N PRO A 348 -24.95 -11.77 4.18
CA PRO A 348 -25.84 -10.63 4.38
C PRO A 348 -25.24 -9.61 5.36
N VAL A 349 -25.44 -8.32 5.08
CA VAL A 349 -24.97 -7.21 5.90
C VAL A 349 -26.13 -6.29 6.27
N PRO A 350 -26.00 -5.45 7.33
CA PRO A 350 -27.04 -4.52 7.74
C PRO A 350 -27.38 -3.51 6.62
N PRO A 351 -28.67 -3.16 6.47
CA PRO A 351 -29.08 -2.08 5.57
C PRO A 351 -28.64 -0.72 6.16
N THR A 352 -28.58 0.30 5.31
CA THR A 352 -28.42 1.68 5.77
C THR A 352 -29.76 2.28 6.20
N ASP A 353 -29.76 3.15 7.21
CA ASP A 353 -30.89 4.00 7.59
C ASP A 353 -30.82 5.40 6.96
N ALA A 354 -29.80 5.66 6.14
CA ALA A 354 -29.64 6.91 5.41
C ALA A 354 -30.72 7.07 4.34
N LEU A 355 -31.54 8.10 4.45
CA LEU A 355 -32.68 8.32 3.57
C LEU A 355 -32.24 8.47 2.10
N GLY A 356 -32.77 7.61 1.24
CA GLY A 356 -32.50 7.63 -0.20
C GLY A 356 -31.22 6.91 -0.61
N ASP A 357 -30.56 6.20 0.29
CA ASP A 357 -29.43 5.34 0.01
C ASP A 357 -29.80 3.86 0.21
N GLU A 358 -29.01 2.95 -0.38
CA GLU A 358 -29.19 1.51 -0.27
C GLU A 358 -27.83 0.85 -0.06
N ALA A 359 -27.69 0.06 1.01
CA ALA A 359 -26.53 -0.80 1.19
C ALA A 359 -26.59 -2.00 0.21
N TRP A 360 -25.44 -2.43 -0.29
CA TRP A 360 -25.39 -3.71 -1.04
C TRP A 360 -25.77 -4.86 -0.11
N PRO A 361 -26.64 -5.79 -0.54
CA PRO A 361 -27.27 -6.75 0.39
C PRO A 361 -26.30 -7.76 1.01
N THR A 362 -25.18 -8.05 0.34
CA THR A 362 -24.14 -8.97 0.82
C THR A 362 -22.76 -8.37 0.64
N GLN A 363 -21.79 -8.88 1.39
CA GLN A 363 -20.39 -8.49 1.26
C GLN A 363 -19.48 -9.72 1.33
N PRO A 364 -18.28 -9.68 0.71
CA PRO A 364 -17.35 -10.79 0.69
C PRO A 364 -16.59 -10.93 2.00
N PHE A 365 -16.68 -12.07 2.64
CA PHE A 365 -15.93 -12.42 3.85
C PHE A 365 -14.94 -13.54 3.51
N PRO A 366 -13.63 -13.38 3.76
CA PRO A 366 -12.69 -14.49 3.61
C PRO A 366 -13.03 -15.60 4.59
N VAL A 367 -12.93 -16.85 4.14
CA VAL A 367 -13.10 -18.01 5.03
C VAL A 367 -11.88 -18.13 5.95
N THR A 368 -10.70 -17.86 5.39
CA THR A 368 -9.42 -17.81 6.09
C THR A 368 -8.52 -16.80 5.35
N PRO A 369 -7.66 -16.04 6.05
CA PRO A 369 -7.47 -15.94 7.52
C PRO A 369 -8.69 -15.37 8.26
N GLU A 370 -8.70 -15.60 9.59
CA GLU A 370 -9.56 -14.80 10.46
C GLU A 370 -9.17 -13.32 10.40
N PRO A 371 -10.05 -12.39 10.79
CA PRO A 371 -9.73 -10.97 10.78
C PRO A 371 -8.47 -10.65 11.59
N ILE A 372 -7.57 -9.85 11.00
CA ILE A 372 -6.33 -9.43 11.67
C ILE A 372 -6.56 -8.32 12.70
N THR A 373 -7.76 -7.74 12.74
CA THR A 373 -8.14 -6.67 13.66
C THR A 373 -9.53 -6.92 14.23
N ARG A 374 -9.90 -6.18 15.28
CA ARG A 374 -11.27 -6.16 15.80
C ARG A 374 -12.23 -5.64 14.75
N ASN A 375 -13.36 -6.32 14.57
CA ASN A 375 -14.47 -5.88 13.73
C ASN A 375 -15.71 -5.46 14.53
N SER A 376 -15.65 -5.55 15.85
CA SER A 376 -16.68 -5.13 16.81
C SER A 376 -16.08 -5.02 18.20
N MET A 377 -16.84 -4.52 19.16
CA MET A 377 -16.45 -4.39 20.54
C MET A 377 -17.67 -4.60 21.45
N SER A 378 -17.48 -5.32 22.55
CA SER A 378 -18.46 -5.43 23.64
C SER A 378 -18.14 -4.45 24.78
N ARG A 379 -19.13 -4.22 25.67
CA ARG A 379 -19.00 -3.24 26.76
C ARG A 379 -17.93 -3.62 27.80
N ASP A 380 -17.69 -4.89 28.03
CA ASP A 380 -16.69 -5.40 28.94
C ASP A 380 -15.25 -5.28 28.44
N GLU A 381 -15.09 -4.96 27.13
CA GLU A 381 -13.81 -4.63 26.50
C GLU A 381 -13.45 -3.14 26.54
N VAL A 382 -14.23 -2.32 27.25
CA VAL A 382 -13.86 -0.90 27.51
C VAL A 382 -12.58 -0.86 28.34
N SER A 383 -11.68 0.04 27.96
CA SER A 383 -10.37 0.19 28.58
C SER A 383 -10.45 0.44 30.08
N LYS A 384 -9.67 -0.32 30.86
CA LYS A 384 -9.57 -0.25 32.32
C LYS A 384 -8.17 0.18 32.78
N ILE A 385 -7.48 0.98 31.94
CA ILE A 385 -6.13 1.49 32.28
C ILE A 385 -6.13 2.48 33.44
N SER A 386 -7.26 3.09 33.74
CA SER A 386 -7.55 3.84 34.96
C SER A 386 -9.06 3.92 35.20
N PRO A 387 -9.51 4.17 36.45
CA PRO A 387 -10.94 4.36 36.74
C PRO A 387 -11.54 5.56 35.96
N GLU A 388 -10.78 6.60 35.74
CA GLU A 388 -11.18 7.79 35.01
C GLU A 388 -11.36 7.50 33.50
N ALA A 389 -10.43 6.74 32.91
CA ALA A 389 -10.53 6.28 31.53
C ALA A 389 -11.72 5.34 31.34
N GLU A 390 -11.90 4.36 32.22
CA GLU A 390 -13.05 3.42 32.20
C GLU A 390 -14.38 4.18 32.25
N ALA A 391 -14.54 5.12 33.18
CA ALA A 391 -15.77 5.87 33.32
C ALA A 391 -16.07 6.71 32.08
N TYR A 392 -15.06 7.44 31.56
CA TYR A 392 -15.19 8.29 30.38
C TYR A 392 -15.49 7.48 29.11
N CYS A 393 -14.73 6.42 28.89
CA CYS A 393 -14.89 5.57 27.70
C CYS A 393 -16.23 4.81 27.72
N THR A 394 -16.70 4.38 28.92
CA THR A 394 -18.02 3.76 29.08
C THR A 394 -19.14 4.72 28.75
N GLU A 395 -19.06 5.98 29.20
CA GLU A 395 -20.06 6.99 28.87
C GLU A 395 -20.22 7.19 27.35
N ILE A 396 -19.09 7.24 26.62
CA ILE A 396 -19.10 7.35 25.15
C ILE A 396 -19.66 6.06 24.52
N TYR A 397 -19.23 4.89 25.00
CA TYR A 397 -19.72 3.60 24.51
C TYR A 397 -21.23 3.48 24.62
N ASP A 398 -21.80 3.86 25.77
CA ASP A 398 -23.24 3.76 26.05
C ASP A 398 -24.08 4.74 25.22
N GLN A 399 -23.48 5.81 24.66
CA GLN A 399 -24.13 6.80 23.78
C GLN A 399 -24.04 6.44 22.29
N ALA A 400 -23.20 5.50 21.89
CA ALA A 400 -23.00 5.11 20.50
C ALA A 400 -23.68 3.77 20.18
N VAL A 401 -24.18 3.64 18.96
CA VAL A 401 -24.64 2.36 18.41
C VAL A 401 -23.41 1.50 18.10
N GLN A 402 -23.40 0.27 18.59
CA GLN A 402 -22.31 -0.65 18.32
C GLN A 402 -22.43 -1.21 16.89
N MET A 403 -21.39 -0.98 16.07
CA MET A 403 -21.37 -1.38 14.67
C MET A 403 -20.59 -2.69 14.53
N GLY A 404 -21.15 -3.64 13.78
CA GLY A 404 -20.44 -4.83 13.32
C GLY A 404 -19.80 -4.61 11.93
N PRO A 405 -19.21 -5.68 11.36
CA PRO A 405 -18.65 -5.63 10.03
C PRO A 405 -19.67 -5.13 9.00
N TYR A 406 -19.22 -4.25 8.09
CA TYR A 406 -20.06 -3.67 7.04
C TYR A 406 -21.39 -3.06 7.54
N THR A 407 -21.38 -2.45 8.72
CA THR A 407 -22.52 -1.64 9.19
C THR A 407 -22.31 -0.21 8.70
N PRO A 408 -23.23 0.37 7.90
CA PRO A 408 -23.10 1.75 7.43
C PRO A 408 -23.22 2.74 8.58
N TYR A 409 -22.55 3.87 8.49
CA TYR A 409 -22.82 5.00 9.40
C TYR A 409 -24.24 5.52 9.19
N GLY A 410 -24.97 5.69 10.30
CA GLY A 410 -26.34 6.16 10.32
C GLY A 410 -26.50 7.60 10.80
N MET A 411 -27.75 8.00 11.03
CA MET A 411 -28.13 9.33 11.52
C MET A 411 -27.88 9.52 13.03
N VAL A 412 -27.43 8.47 13.73
CA VAL A 412 -27.01 8.49 15.13
C VAL A 412 -25.55 8.12 15.25
N PRO A 413 -24.83 8.55 16.31
CA PRO A 413 -23.44 8.16 16.48
C PRO A 413 -23.26 6.65 16.52
N GLY A 414 -22.36 6.13 15.69
CA GLY A 414 -22.00 4.72 15.63
C GLY A 414 -20.53 4.52 15.98
N LEU A 415 -20.22 3.51 16.79
CA LEU A 415 -18.86 3.08 17.10
C LEU A 415 -18.48 1.91 16.19
N SER A 416 -17.54 2.14 15.29
CA SER A 416 -17.02 1.14 14.36
C SER A 416 -15.65 0.63 14.76
N PHE A 417 -15.41 -0.65 14.53
CA PHE A 417 -14.11 -1.31 14.53
C PHE A 417 -13.92 -2.11 13.23
N PRO A 418 -12.70 -2.01 12.63
CA PRO A 418 -11.69 -0.99 12.92
C PRO A 418 -12.23 0.41 12.62
N GLY A 419 -11.50 1.45 13.07
CA GLY A 419 -11.88 2.83 12.77
C GLY A 419 -11.65 3.18 11.29
N SER A 420 -12.11 4.35 10.87
CA SER A 420 -12.11 4.83 9.46
C SER A 420 -10.75 4.81 8.75
N THR A 421 -9.64 4.91 9.50
CA THR A 421 -8.30 4.78 8.90
C THR A 421 -7.85 3.34 8.66
N GLY A 422 -8.68 2.38 9.04
CA GLY A 422 -8.44 0.95 8.87
C GLY A 422 -7.67 0.29 10.01
N GLY A 423 -7.78 -1.03 10.07
CA GLY A 423 -7.12 -1.89 11.04
C GLY A 423 -5.86 -2.58 10.50
N GLY A 424 -5.74 -2.76 9.19
CA GLY A 424 -4.51 -3.23 8.55
C GLY A 424 -3.54 -2.08 8.25
N SER A 425 -2.26 -2.40 8.08
CA SER A 425 -1.24 -1.43 7.68
C SER A 425 -1.54 -0.82 6.31
N ASN A 426 -1.40 0.51 6.21
CA ASN A 426 -1.48 1.22 4.92
C ASN A 426 -0.33 0.89 3.96
N ASP A 427 0.75 0.33 4.45
CA ASP A 427 1.92 -0.05 3.65
C ASP A 427 2.01 -1.57 3.43
N GLY A 428 0.95 -2.32 3.82
CA GLY A 428 0.82 -3.76 3.60
C GLY A 428 1.69 -4.59 4.54
N GLY A 429 2.25 -5.68 4.02
CA GLY A 429 3.02 -6.65 4.77
C GLY A 429 4.33 -7.03 4.08
N ALA A 430 4.96 -8.08 4.58
CA ALA A 430 6.10 -8.75 3.97
C ALA A 430 5.78 -10.24 3.74
N PHE A 431 6.40 -10.84 2.73
CA PHE A 431 6.32 -12.28 2.47
C PHE A 431 7.70 -12.90 2.46
N ASP A 432 7.91 -13.91 3.30
CA ASP A 432 9.11 -14.73 3.32
C ASP A 432 8.89 -16.00 2.48
N PRO A 433 9.47 -16.10 1.28
CA PRO A 433 9.26 -17.24 0.40
C PRO A 433 9.94 -18.53 0.89
N GLU A 434 10.98 -18.43 1.73
CA GLU A 434 11.69 -19.60 2.25
C GLU A 434 10.88 -20.29 3.36
N ARG A 435 10.17 -19.50 4.16
CA ARG A 435 9.36 -20.00 5.28
C ARG A 435 7.88 -20.11 4.94
N GLY A 436 7.44 -19.57 3.80
CA GLY A 436 6.03 -19.52 3.39
C GLY A 436 5.18 -18.70 4.34
N MET A 437 5.71 -17.59 4.82
CA MET A 437 5.07 -16.75 5.85
C MET A 437 4.78 -15.35 5.35
N VAL A 438 3.58 -14.86 5.63
CA VAL A 438 3.16 -13.47 5.44
C VAL A 438 3.16 -12.77 6.80
N PHE A 439 3.74 -11.58 6.87
CA PHE A 439 3.83 -10.76 8.08
C PHE A 439 3.22 -9.38 7.85
N SER A 440 2.52 -8.85 8.84
CA SER A 440 2.06 -7.47 8.84
C SER A 440 1.71 -7.02 10.25
N LEU A 441 1.23 -5.80 10.35
CA LEU A 441 0.76 -5.24 11.60
C LEU A 441 -0.74 -4.92 11.53
N SER A 442 -1.38 -4.94 12.68
CA SER A 442 -2.78 -4.54 12.86
C SER A 442 -2.91 -3.45 13.92
N ARG A 443 -4.02 -2.70 13.82
CA ARG A 443 -4.39 -1.63 14.73
C ARG A 443 -5.82 -1.81 15.22
N HIS A 444 -6.01 -1.70 16.52
CA HIS A 444 -7.29 -1.92 17.19
C HIS A 444 -7.81 -0.62 17.82
N VAL A 445 -8.10 0.38 17.01
CA VAL A 445 -8.63 1.68 17.45
C VAL A 445 -9.95 1.92 16.74
N GLY A 446 -11.01 2.16 17.53
CA GLY A 446 -12.33 2.47 17.00
C GLY A 446 -12.50 3.93 16.57
N THR A 447 -13.54 4.18 15.80
CA THR A 447 -13.98 5.53 15.39
C THR A 447 -15.46 5.69 15.67
N ILE A 448 -15.83 6.86 16.18
CA ILE A 448 -17.23 7.27 16.30
C ILE A 448 -17.56 8.16 15.12
N GLY A 449 -18.54 7.76 14.33
CA GLY A 449 -18.98 8.48 13.15
C GLY A 449 -20.51 8.62 13.11
N GLN A 450 -20.98 9.63 12.38
CA GLN A 450 -22.40 9.88 12.17
C GLN A 450 -22.61 10.58 10.84
N LEU A 451 -23.63 10.19 10.08
CA LEU A 451 -24.07 10.97 8.93
C LEU A 451 -24.83 12.21 9.40
N THR A 452 -24.51 13.35 8.84
CA THR A 452 -25.23 14.60 9.10
C THR A 452 -25.79 15.14 7.80
N ALA A 453 -27.09 15.47 7.78
CA ALA A 453 -27.71 16.16 6.66
C ALA A 453 -27.13 17.57 6.54
N MET A 454 -26.37 17.85 5.47
CA MET A 454 -26.06 19.22 5.08
C MET A 454 -27.03 19.65 3.99
N MET A 455 -27.93 20.54 4.30
CA MET A 455 -28.74 21.22 3.29
C MET A 455 -27.88 22.31 2.65
N SER A 456 -27.40 22.08 1.44
CA SER A 456 -26.94 23.17 0.57
C SER A 456 -28.08 23.60 -0.35
N SER A 457 -28.20 24.90 -0.60
CA SER A 457 -29.35 25.51 -1.26
C SER A 457 -29.55 25.14 -2.73
N ASP A 458 -28.67 24.42 -3.38
CA ASP A 458 -28.69 24.30 -4.84
C ASP A 458 -28.70 22.90 -5.44
N VAL A 459 -28.53 21.82 -4.71
CA VAL A 459 -28.61 20.45 -5.24
C VAL A 459 -28.80 19.48 -4.08
N LEU A 460 -29.65 18.43 -4.27
CA LEU A 460 -29.74 17.19 -3.52
C LEU A 460 -29.00 17.17 -2.16
N PRO A 461 -29.57 16.62 -1.09
CA PRO A 461 -28.89 16.55 0.19
C PRO A 461 -27.49 15.95 -0.06
N SER A 462 -26.49 16.81 -0.15
CA SER A 462 -25.11 16.37 -0.07
C SER A 462 -24.90 16.02 1.39
N PHE A 463 -24.95 14.75 1.71
CA PHE A 463 -24.42 14.23 2.95
C PHE A 463 -22.90 14.46 2.90
N GLY A 464 -22.51 15.67 3.08
CA GLY A 464 -21.16 16.06 2.87
C GLY A 464 -20.63 16.80 4.07
N LYS A 465 -19.64 16.27 4.66
CA LYS A 465 -18.94 16.66 5.88
C LYS A 465 -19.84 16.50 7.10
N THR A 466 -19.75 15.34 7.70
CA THR A 466 -19.93 15.26 9.13
C THR A 466 -19.19 16.44 9.74
N LYS A 467 -19.87 17.30 10.49
CA LYS A 467 -19.22 18.28 11.37
C LYS A 467 -18.43 17.59 12.50
N MET A 468 -18.57 16.27 12.59
CA MET A 468 -17.71 15.43 13.40
C MET A 468 -16.59 14.98 12.47
N PRO A 469 -15.35 15.44 12.67
CA PRO A 469 -14.22 14.65 12.27
C PRO A 469 -14.48 13.25 12.82
N PHE A 470 -14.13 12.21 12.08
CA PHE A 470 -14.13 10.87 12.64
C PHE A 470 -13.33 10.93 13.92
N GLU A 471 -14.03 11.00 15.06
CA GLU A 471 -13.35 11.06 16.34
C GLU A 471 -12.91 9.66 16.68
N TYR A 472 -11.61 9.47 16.79
CA TYR A 472 -11.10 8.23 17.34
C TYR A 472 -11.71 8.02 18.73
N TYR A 473 -12.09 6.79 19.01
CA TYR A 473 -12.58 6.38 20.31
C TYR A 473 -11.41 6.33 21.30
N LEU A 474 -11.04 7.51 21.82
CA LEU A 474 -9.94 7.74 22.74
C LEU A 474 -10.40 8.33 24.06
N ASP A 475 -9.66 8.07 25.12
CA ASP A 475 -9.84 8.73 26.40
C ASP A 475 -9.27 10.17 26.40
N LYS A 476 -9.36 10.85 27.55
CA LYS A 476 -8.91 12.25 27.68
C LYS A 476 -7.40 12.43 27.57
N ASP A 477 -6.65 11.38 27.78
CA ASP A 477 -5.19 11.35 27.69
C ASP A 477 -4.71 10.89 26.29
N GLY A 478 -5.65 10.50 25.41
CA GLY A 478 -5.40 10.09 24.04
C GLY A 478 -5.14 8.59 23.87
N TYR A 479 -5.35 7.77 24.88
CA TYR A 479 -5.28 6.32 24.77
C TYR A 479 -6.57 5.73 24.19
N PRO A 480 -6.49 4.63 23.42
CA PRO A 480 -7.70 3.97 22.93
C PRO A 480 -8.62 3.50 24.05
N CYS A 481 -9.90 3.73 23.87
CA CYS A 481 -10.95 3.39 24.84
C CYS A 481 -11.32 1.90 24.87
N ASN A 482 -10.74 1.07 24.01
CA ASN A 482 -10.84 -0.39 24.12
C ASN A 482 -9.63 -0.96 24.90
N GLU A 483 -9.81 -2.16 25.48
CA GLU A 483 -8.70 -2.85 26.12
C GLU A 483 -7.55 -3.11 25.15
N PRO A 484 -6.26 -3.01 25.60
CA PRO A 484 -5.10 -3.38 24.80
C PRO A 484 -5.10 -4.90 24.49
N PRO A 485 -4.31 -5.37 23.49
CA PRO A 485 -3.33 -4.59 22.73
C PRO A 485 -3.99 -3.69 21.67
N TRP A 486 -3.40 -2.52 21.46
CA TRP A 486 -3.89 -1.53 20.48
C TRP A 486 -3.21 -1.61 19.11
N ALA A 487 -2.08 -2.30 19.06
CA ALA A 487 -1.40 -2.69 17.84
C ALA A 487 -0.69 -4.03 18.03
N GLU A 488 -0.68 -4.86 16.99
CA GLU A 488 -0.03 -6.17 16.99
C GLU A 488 0.79 -6.36 15.71
N LEU A 489 1.89 -7.09 15.84
CA LEU A 489 2.61 -7.73 14.74
C LEU A 489 2.14 -9.19 14.67
N PHE A 490 1.95 -9.73 13.48
CA PHE A 490 1.46 -11.10 13.31
C PHE A 490 2.13 -11.80 12.12
N GLY A 491 2.10 -13.14 12.17
CA GLY A 491 2.54 -14.02 11.10
C GLY A 491 1.42 -14.96 10.65
N ILE A 492 1.20 -15.04 9.33
CA ILE A 492 0.25 -15.95 8.68
C ILE A 492 1.03 -16.99 7.90
N ASN A 493 0.69 -18.26 8.05
CA ASN A 493 1.18 -19.31 7.16
C ASN A 493 0.50 -19.16 5.80
N ALA A 494 1.26 -18.82 4.77
CA ALA A 494 0.73 -18.58 3.43
C ALA A 494 0.10 -19.83 2.79
N ASN A 495 0.46 -21.03 3.23
CA ASN A 495 -0.05 -22.29 2.66
C ASN A 495 -1.40 -22.71 3.22
N THR A 496 -1.74 -22.26 4.45
CA THR A 496 -2.99 -22.60 5.13
C THR A 496 -3.90 -21.40 5.35
N GLY A 497 -3.34 -20.19 5.35
CA GLY A 497 -4.04 -18.96 5.72
C GLY A 497 -4.18 -18.76 7.24
N ASP A 498 -3.65 -19.67 8.07
CA ASP A 498 -3.78 -19.56 9.52
C ASP A 498 -2.82 -18.50 10.08
N ILE A 499 -3.31 -17.71 11.04
CA ILE A 499 -2.45 -16.84 11.85
C ILE A 499 -1.74 -17.71 12.87
N VAL A 500 -0.43 -17.85 12.76
CA VAL A 500 0.36 -18.76 13.59
C VAL A 500 0.87 -18.11 14.87
N TRP A 501 1.01 -16.79 14.88
CA TRP A 501 1.35 -16.01 16.07
C TRP A 501 0.89 -14.56 15.93
N ARG A 502 0.64 -13.91 17.08
CA ARG A 502 0.40 -12.47 17.24
C ARG A 502 1.14 -11.99 18.49
N VAL A 503 1.75 -10.83 18.41
CA VAL A 503 2.42 -10.17 19.55
C VAL A 503 2.09 -8.69 19.58
N PRO A 504 1.92 -8.07 20.75
CA PRO A 504 1.78 -6.61 20.85
C PRO A 504 2.97 -5.90 20.22
N LEU A 505 2.71 -4.87 19.40
CA LEU A 505 3.74 -4.08 18.72
C LEU A 505 3.85 -2.69 19.35
N GLY A 506 4.98 -2.45 20.01
CA GLY A 506 5.24 -1.22 20.77
C GLY A 506 4.55 -1.18 22.13
N GLU A 507 4.86 -0.16 22.90
CA GLU A 507 4.26 0.05 24.22
C GLU A 507 4.33 1.53 24.63
N TYR A 508 3.45 1.92 25.54
CA TYR A 508 3.54 3.20 26.23
C TYR A 508 4.32 3.00 27.54
N GLU A 509 5.52 3.58 27.63
CA GLU A 509 6.42 3.40 28.78
C GLU A 509 5.78 3.86 30.11
N GLU A 510 4.96 4.92 30.07
CA GLU A 510 4.21 5.42 31.23
C GLU A 510 3.13 4.45 31.70
N LEU A 511 2.50 3.68 30.81
CA LEU A 511 1.55 2.63 31.18
C LEU A 511 2.28 1.39 31.71
N THR A 512 3.41 1.04 31.10
CA THR A 512 4.27 -0.04 31.58
C THR A 512 4.78 0.26 33.00
N ALA A 513 5.20 1.50 33.29
CA ALA A 513 5.59 1.92 34.64
C ALA A 513 4.44 1.84 35.66
N ARG A 514 3.19 1.90 35.21
CA ARG A 514 1.98 1.73 36.03
C ARG A 514 1.53 0.26 36.16
N GLY A 515 2.29 -0.69 35.60
CA GLY A 515 1.99 -2.12 35.63
C GLY A 515 1.08 -2.61 34.51
N ILE A 516 0.96 -1.84 33.42
CA ILE A 516 0.16 -2.17 32.21
C ILE A 516 1.14 -2.28 31.02
N PRO A 517 1.91 -3.36 30.91
CA PRO A 517 2.85 -3.57 29.81
C PRO A 517 2.16 -4.09 28.54
N LYS A 518 2.91 -4.12 27.44
CA LYS A 518 2.51 -4.75 26.17
C LYS A 518 1.20 -4.18 25.60
N THR A 519 1.02 -2.87 25.73
CA THR A 519 -0.21 -2.19 25.27
C THR A 519 -0.34 -2.15 23.75
N GLY A 520 0.77 -2.27 23.02
CA GLY A 520 0.82 -1.86 21.62
C GLY A 520 0.72 -0.34 21.49
N THR A 521 1.22 0.22 20.40
CA THR A 521 1.03 1.64 20.08
C THR A 521 0.30 1.77 18.74
N ALA A 522 -0.70 2.64 18.70
CA ALA A 522 -1.63 2.76 17.58
C ALA A 522 -1.07 3.48 16.34
N GLY A 523 0.09 3.07 15.87
CA GLY A 523 0.64 3.53 14.58
C GLY A 523 -0.18 2.99 13.39
N ASN A 524 -0.28 3.76 12.30
CA ASN A 524 -1.05 3.36 11.12
C ASN A 524 -0.23 3.31 9.82
N ARG A 525 1.06 3.55 9.90
CA ARG A 525 2.01 3.53 8.77
C ARG A 525 3.22 2.69 9.10
N GLY A 526 3.87 2.22 8.05
CA GLY A 526 5.00 1.34 8.11
C GLY A 526 4.59 -0.13 7.95
N ALA A 527 5.52 -0.93 7.49
CA ALA A 527 5.38 -2.37 7.35
C ALA A 527 6.66 -3.05 7.83
N PRO A 528 6.60 -4.31 8.26
CA PRO A 528 7.79 -5.11 8.47
C PRO A 528 8.49 -5.38 7.13
N ILE A 529 9.80 -5.64 7.19
CA ILE A 529 10.52 -6.37 6.16
C ILE A 529 10.96 -7.71 6.72
N ALA A 530 11.06 -8.72 5.85
CA ALA A 530 11.59 -10.03 6.20
C ALA A 530 12.97 -10.24 5.56
N THR A 531 13.83 -11.03 6.19
CA THR A 531 15.16 -11.37 5.67
C THR A 531 15.36 -12.88 5.64
N ALA A 532 16.21 -13.36 4.72
CA ALA A 532 16.60 -14.78 4.67
C ALA A 532 17.23 -15.26 5.99
N GLY A 533 17.83 -14.34 6.75
CA GLY A 533 18.35 -14.61 8.10
C GLY A 533 17.28 -14.97 9.15
N GLY A 534 15.99 -14.91 8.83
CA GLY A 534 14.89 -15.27 9.71
C GLY A 534 14.45 -14.17 10.66
N LEU A 535 14.69 -12.94 10.31
CA LEU A 535 14.32 -11.76 11.09
C LEU A 535 13.27 -10.92 10.39
N LEU A 536 12.43 -10.29 11.21
CA LEU A 536 11.58 -9.17 10.80
C LEU A 536 12.15 -7.89 11.39
N PHE A 537 12.28 -6.85 10.56
CA PHE A 537 12.62 -5.52 11.04
C PHE A 537 11.42 -4.59 10.86
N VAL A 538 11.04 -3.87 11.92
CA VAL A 538 9.87 -2.99 11.92
C VAL A 538 10.05 -1.80 12.87
N GLY A 539 9.57 -0.63 12.42
CA GLY A 539 9.27 0.50 13.29
C GLY A 539 7.74 0.58 13.46
N ALA A 540 7.10 1.53 12.79
CA ALA A 540 5.64 1.65 12.71
C ALA A 540 4.93 1.88 14.06
N THR A 541 5.67 2.24 15.11
CA THR A 541 5.15 2.48 16.46
C THR A 541 5.31 3.95 16.87
N LEU A 542 4.50 4.38 17.84
CA LEU A 542 4.55 5.73 18.38
C LEU A 542 5.57 5.89 19.52
N ASP A 543 6.18 4.80 19.98
CA ASP A 543 7.19 4.81 21.05
C ASP A 543 8.61 5.12 20.55
N GLY A 544 8.77 5.41 19.25
CA GLY A 544 10.03 5.83 18.66
C GLY A 544 11.11 4.74 18.60
N LYS A 545 10.74 3.46 18.74
CA LYS A 545 11.67 2.33 18.65
C LYS A 545 11.68 1.68 17.29
N PHE A 546 12.83 1.22 16.88
CA PHE A 546 13.04 0.32 15.75
C PHE A 546 13.42 -1.05 16.30
N ARG A 547 12.80 -2.12 15.78
CA ARG A 547 12.87 -3.45 16.38
C ARG A 547 13.20 -4.54 15.38
N ALA A 548 13.82 -5.61 15.90
CA ALA A 548 13.97 -6.88 15.20
C ALA A 548 13.26 -7.99 15.97
N PHE A 549 12.49 -8.80 15.23
CA PHE A 549 11.75 -9.96 15.77
C PHE A 549 12.20 -11.25 15.09
N ASP A 550 12.09 -12.36 15.80
CA ASP A 550 12.17 -13.69 15.18
C ASP A 550 10.94 -13.91 14.29
N ALA A 551 11.17 -14.25 13.03
CA ALA A 551 10.11 -14.41 12.05
C ALA A 551 9.16 -15.60 12.34
N MET A 552 9.63 -16.63 13.09
CA MET A 552 8.84 -17.82 13.35
C MET A 552 8.06 -17.76 14.67
N THR A 553 8.55 -16.99 15.65
CA THR A 553 7.93 -16.94 16.99
C THR A 553 7.31 -15.59 17.33
N GLY A 554 7.72 -14.51 16.65
CA GLY A 554 7.33 -13.13 16.99
C GLY A 554 8.04 -12.59 18.23
N ASP A 555 9.08 -13.27 18.74
CA ASP A 555 9.85 -12.77 19.89
C ASP A 555 10.69 -11.54 19.49
N GLU A 556 10.63 -10.47 20.27
CA GLU A 556 11.50 -9.30 20.11
C GLU A 556 12.91 -9.67 20.55
N LEU A 557 13.88 -9.53 19.62
CA LEU A 557 15.27 -9.94 19.85
C LEU A 557 16.22 -8.74 20.00
N TRP A 558 15.84 -7.58 19.46
CA TRP A 558 16.65 -6.36 19.50
C TRP A 558 15.79 -5.13 19.27
N SER A 559 16.17 -4.02 19.87
CA SER A 559 15.59 -2.70 19.58
C SER A 559 16.61 -1.58 19.75
N ASP A 560 16.38 -0.48 19.02
CA ASP A 560 17.10 0.79 19.14
C ASP A 560 16.11 1.96 19.10
N SER A 561 16.53 3.13 19.61
CA SER A 561 15.75 4.37 19.60
C SER A 561 16.42 5.39 18.69
N PRO A 562 16.04 5.48 17.41
CA PRO A 562 16.67 6.36 16.44
C PRO A 562 16.44 7.87 16.70
N GLY A 563 15.57 8.21 17.65
CA GLY A 563 15.21 9.59 18.00
C GLY A 563 14.07 10.18 17.17
N PHE A 564 13.38 9.36 16.40
CA PHE A 564 12.16 9.71 15.66
C PHE A 564 11.30 8.46 15.45
N ASN A 565 10.00 8.66 15.18
CA ASN A 565 9.10 7.56 14.83
C ASN A 565 9.40 7.07 13.41
N VAL A 566 9.75 5.80 13.26
CA VAL A 566 9.95 5.16 11.95
C VAL A 566 8.59 4.88 11.33
N GLY A 567 8.13 5.77 10.47
CA GLY A 567 6.77 5.73 9.89
C GLY A 567 6.69 5.11 8.50
N ASP A 568 7.82 4.72 7.90
CA ASP A 568 7.91 3.99 6.64
C ASP A 568 8.52 2.60 6.92
N TYR A 569 8.65 1.76 5.89
CA TYR A 569 9.29 0.47 6.07
C TYR A 569 10.81 0.55 5.85
N PRO A 570 11.59 -0.22 6.62
CA PRO A 570 13.04 -0.32 6.42
C PRO A 570 13.37 -1.06 5.12
N LEU A 571 14.65 -1.13 4.78
CA LEU A 571 15.16 -1.96 3.69
C LEU A 571 16.39 -2.71 4.15
N SER A 572 16.70 -3.85 3.50
CA SER A 572 17.92 -4.60 3.77
C SER A 572 18.56 -5.07 2.47
N TYR A 573 19.88 -4.99 2.41
CA TYR A 573 20.67 -5.33 1.21
C TYR A 573 22.09 -5.72 1.61
N ARG A 574 22.87 -6.20 0.64
CA ARG A 574 24.30 -6.42 0.78
C ARG A 574 25.06 -5.26 0.15
N GLY A 575 25.89 -4.58 0.95
CA GLY A 575 26.78 -3.52 0.48
C GLY A 575 27.95 -4.02 -0.38
N GLY A 576 28.65 -3.10 -1.03
CA GLY A 576 29.82 -3.41 -1.86
C GLY A 576 31.01 -3.99 -1.07
N ASP A 577 31.04 -3.78 0.24
CA ASP A 577 31.98 -4.38 1.18
C ASP A 577 31.61 -5.81 1.61
N GLY A 578 30.46 -6.33 1.13
CA GLY A 578 29.95 -7.66 1.42
C GLY A 578 29.13 -7.80 2.70
N LYS A 579 29.01 -6.75 3.52
CA LYS A 579 28.19 -6.75 4.74
C LYS A 579 26.70 -6.57 4.42
N GLN A 580 25.87 -7.12 5.30
CA GLN A 580 24.44 -6.83 5.30
C GLN A 580 24.16 -5.53 6.04
N TYR A 581 23.37 -4.67 5.39
CA TYR A 581 22.86 -3.45 5.98
C TYR A 581 21.34 -3.51 6.15
N VAL A 582 20.85 -2.90 7.24
CA VAL A 582 19.43 -2.59 7.43
C VAL A 582 19.34 -1.07 7.58
N VAL A 583 18.61 -0.44 6.67
CA VAL A 583 18.46 1.03 6.65
C VAL A 583 17.05 1.42 7.02
N ILE A 584 16.92 2.39 7.91
CA ILE A 584 15.63 3.03 8.24
C ILE A 584 15.54 4.39 7.56
N PRO A 585 14.43 4.64 6.83
CA PRO A 585 14.10 5.94 6.28
C PRO A 585 13.50 6.86 7.34
N GLY A 586 13.61 8.17 7.12
CA GLY A 586 13.06 9.16 8.02
C GLY A 586 13.66 10.54 7.80
N PRO A 587 13.63 11.44 8.79
CA PRO A 587 14.28 12.75 8.74
C PRO A 587 15.78 12.67 8.44
N ARG A 588 16.38 11.57 8.83
CA ARG A 588 17.72 11.11 8.44
C ARG A 588 17.66 9.63 8.10
N LEU A 589 18.53 9.18 7.22
CA LEU A 589 18.77 7.76 7.00
C LEU A 589 19.72 7.25 8.08
N ILE A 590 19.43 6.08 8.62
CA ILE A 590 20.32 5.38 9.55
C ILE A 590 20.52 3.96 9.06
N ALA A 591 21.74 3.58 8.80
CA ALA A 591 22.12 2.21 8.46
C ALA A 591 22.66 1.48 9.67
N TYR A 592 22.22 0.25 9.85
CA TYR A 592 22.72 -0.69 10.85
C TYR A 592 23.44 -1.84 10.17
N ALA A 593 24.52 -2.32 10.79
CA ALA A 593 25.26 -3.50 10.34
C ALA A 593 25.90 -4.21 11.54
N LEU A 594 26.40 -5.40 11.35
CA LEU A 594 27.26 -6.07 12.32
C LEU A 594 28.64 -5.38 12.33
N PRO A 595 29.29 -5.26 13.51
CA PRO A 595 30.61 -4.65 13.64
C PRO A 595 31.72 -5.31 12.81
#